data_900e69d950163483ea3b46a1cd6f9e58
#
_entry.id   900e69d950163483ea3b46a1cd6f9e58
#
_cell.length_a   1.000
_cell.length_b   1.000
_cell.length_c   1.000
_cell.angle_alpha   90.00
_cell.angle_beta   90.00
_cell.angle_gamma   90.00
#
_symmetry.space_group_name_H-M   'P 1'
#
loop_
_entity.id
_entity.type
_entity.pdbx_description
1 polymer ?
#
loop_
_entity_poly.entity_id
_entity_poly.type
_entity_poly.pdbx_seq_one_letter_code
_entity_poly.pdbx_strand_id
1 'polypeptide(L)'
;LSLPAIEPVHVATYVESLKGHLSPPSIKQHLAAIRMLFDWLVVGQVLPSNPASSVRGPKYSSKKGKTPVLMADEARMLIEAIDVRTIVGLRDRALIGLMVYTFARIGAALAMQVEDVYIQGRRTWVRLHEKNGKLHAMPCHHNLDEYLHAYIKAAQLTEGKSPLFRTMQGRTGKLSGKPMTQVDAYRMIRRRAADVGIRTKIGNHSFRATGITEYLRHGGKLEIAQQMANHESARTTGLYDRRTDQVSLDEVERIVI
;
A
#
# COMPACT_ATOMS: atom_id res chain seq x y z
N LEU A 1 28.29 25.14 15.23
CA LEU A 1 27.25 25.66 16.12
C LEU A 1 26.97 24.65 17.21
N SER A 2 26.91 25.07 18.47
CA SER A 2 26.36 24.23 19.56
C SER A 2 24.84 24.16 19.46
N LEU A 3 24.22 23.13 20.05
CA LEU A 3 22.75 22.98 20.02
C LEU A 3 21.99 24.20 20.55
N PRO A 4 22.39 24.84 21.67
CA PRO A 4 21.75 26.05 22.17
C PRO A 4 21.88 27.29 21.27
N ALA A 5 22.84 27.30 20.36
CA ALA A 5 23.07 28.40 19.41
C ALA A 5 22.30 28.24 18.09
N ILE A 6 21.49 27.20 17.96
CA ILE A 6 20.66 26.98 16.76
C ILE A 6 19.40 27.82 16.88
N GLU A 7 19.27 28.79 15.97
CA GLU A 7 18.12 29.68 15.86
C GLU A 7 17.20 29.30 14.68
N PRO A 8 15.97 29.82 14.63
CA PRO A 8 15.04 29.57 13.52
C PRO A 8 15.63 29.86 12.13
N VAL A 9 16.48 30.88 12.00
CA VAL A 9 17.13 31.23 10.74
C VAL A 9 18.03 30.12 10.22
N HIS A 10 18.75 29.41 11.10
CA HIS A 10 19.62 28.32 10.71
C HIS A 10 18.80 27.15 10.14
N VAL A 11 17.66 26.82 10.79
CA VAL A 11 16.74 25.79 10.31
C VAL A 11 16.08 26.21 8.99
N ALA A 12 15.70 27.49 8.86
CA ALA A 12 15.13 28.03 7.64
C ALA A 12 16.12 27.96 6.47
N THR A 13 17.38 28.36 6.71
CA THR A 13 18.46 28.26 5.71
C THR A 13 18.73 26.85 5.27
N TYR A 14 18.71 25.89 6.21
CA TYR A 14 18.81 24.45 5.85
C TYR A 14 17.64 24.00 4.98
N VAL A 15 16.40 24.34 5.35
CA VAL A 15 15.21 24.00 4.55
C VAL A 15 15.29 24.60 3.15
N GLU A 16 15.80 25.83 3.04
CA GLU A 16 16.00 26.52 1.76
C GLU A 16 17.06 25.82 0.91
N SER A 17 18.20 25.43 1.51
CA SER A 17 19.26 24.71 0.80
C SER A 17 18.84 23.37 0.20
N LEU A 18 17.75 22.76 0.72
CA LEU A 18 17.21 21.52 0.17
C LEU A 18 16.33 21.74 -1.08
N LYS A 19 15.89 23.00 -1.33
CA LYS A 19 15.11 23.30 -2.53
C LYS A 19 15.98 23.14 -3.77
N GLY A 20 15.38 22.59 -4.82
CA GLY A 20 16.11 22.24 -6.05
C GLY A 20 16.78 20.87 -6.02
N HIS A 21 17.12 20.34 -4.85
CA HIS A 21 17.73 19.01 -4.68
C HIS A 21 16.73 17.93 -4.26
N LEU A 22 15.73 18.30 -3.44
CA LEU A 22 14.72 17.37 -2.92
C LEU A 22 13.31 17.78 -3.31
N SER A 23 12.43 16.78 -3.37
CA SER A 23 11.01 17.02 -3.59
C SER A 23 10.36 17.72 -2.37
N PRO A 24 9.31 18.55 -2.56
CA PRO A 24 8.62 19.21 -1.44
C PRO A 24 8.18 18.27 -0.30
N PRO A 25 7.65 17.06 -0.56
CA PRO A 25 7.36 16.09 0.50
C PRO A 25 8.59 15.65 1.28
N SER A 26 9.74 15.42 0.61
CA SER A 26 11.00 15.06 1.26
C SER A 26 11.51 16.19 2.17
N ILE A 27 11.46 17.43 1.69
CA ILE A 27 11.81 18.61 2.51
C ILE A 27 10.95 18.69 3.77
N LYS A 28 9.63 18.42 3.64
CA LYS A 28 8.72 18.37 4.80
C LYS A 28 9.08 17.26 5.79
N GLN A 29 9.57 16.11 5.31
CA GLN A 29 10.05 15.03 6.19
C GLN A 29 11.30 15.44 6.96
N HIS A 30 12.26 16.09 6.31
CA HIS A 30 13.44 16.65 6.98
C HIS A 30 13.03 17.63 8.09
N LEU A 31 12.16 18.59 7.77
CA LEU A 31 11.68 19.54 8.76
C LEU A 31 10.91 18.89 9.91
N ALA A 32 10.12 17.86 9.64
CA ALA A 32 9.41 17.13 10.67
C ALA A 32 10.38 16.38 11.60
N ALA A 33 11.43 15.76 11.07
CA ALA A 33 12.45 15.09 11.87
C ALA A 33 13.22 16.09 12.76
N ILE A 34 13.57 17.25 12.21
CA ILE A 34 14.24 18.32 12.98
C ILE A 34 13.32 18.82 14.11
N ARG A 35 12.04 19.09 13.83
CA ARG A 35 11.07 19.49 14.86
C ARG A 35 10.97 18.46 15.96
N MET A 36 10.83 17.18 15.61
CA MET A 36 10.73 16.09 16.58
C MET A 36 11.97 15.99 17.47
N LEU A 37 13.18 16.17 16.89
CA LEU A 37 14.42 16.21 17.68
C LEU A 37 14.42 17.36 18.67
N PHE A 38 14.09 18.57 18.23
CA PHE A 38 14.08 19.74 19.12
C PHE A 38 12.94 19.69 20.14
N ASP A 39 11.78 19.17 19.79
CA ASP A 39 10.69 18.92 20.77
C ASP A 39 11.16 17.95 21.86
N TRP A 40 11.88 16.88 21.49
CA TRP A 40 12.44 15.94 22.46
C TRP A 40 13.48 16.61 23.39
N LEU A 41 14.33 17.49 22.85
CA LEU A 41 15.32 18.26 23.64
C LEU A 41 14.65 19.26 24.59
N VAL A 42 13.53 19.86 24.18
CA VAL A 42 12.75 20.75 25.03
C VAL A 42 12.06 19.96 26.15
N VAL A 43 11.45 18.83 25.85
CA VAL A 43 10.84 17.94 26.85
C VAL A 43 11.90 17.44 27.84
N GLY A 44 13.10 17.13 27.34
CA GLY A 44 14.24 16.73 28.18
C GLY A 44 14.92 17.88 28.93
N GLN A 45 14.39 19.12 28.87
CA GLN A 45 14.91 20.33 29.51
C GLN A 45 16.37 20.69 29.10
N VAL A 46 16.81 20.21 27.92
CA VAL A 46 18.12 20.52 27.33
C VAL A 46 18.09 21.89 26.66
N LEU A 47 16.94 22.26 26.09
CA LEU A 47 16.70 23.54 25.42
C LEU A 47 15.41 24.19 25.92
N PRO A 48 15.37 25.55 25.97
CA PRO A 48 14.17 26.26 26.43
C PRO A 48 13.04 26.28 25.39
N SER A 49 13.37 26.18 24.11
CA SER A 49 12.40 26.24 23.00
C SER A 49 12.87 25.49 21.76
N ASN A 50 11.92 25.15 20.88
CA ASN A 50 12.19 24.48 19.62
C ASN A 50 12.42 25.52 18.49
N PRO A 51 13.64 25.70 17.97
CA PRO A 51 13.94 26.68 16.93
C PRO A 51 13.29 26.32 15.57
N ALA A 52 12.83 25.10 15.38
CA ALA A 52 12.17 24.67 14.16
C ALA A 52 10.64 24.89 14.18
N SER A 53 10.04 25.29 15.31
CA SER A 53 8.60 25.40 15.48
C SER A 53 7.97 26.42 14.53
N SER A 54 8.60 27.58 14.35
CA SER A 54 8.14 28.68 13.49
C SER A 54 8.47 28.49 12.01
N VAL A 55 9.45 27.63 11.67
CA VAL A 55 9.90 27.42 10.29
C VAL A 55 8.86 26.67 9.48
N ARG A 56 8.51 27.18 8.31
CA ARG A 56 7.53 26.56 7.41
C ARG A 56 8.20 25.87 6.24
N GLY A 57 7.81 24.63 6.00
CA GLY A 57 8.21 23.89 4.79
C GLY A 57 7.46 24.36 3.54
N PRO A 58 7.88 23.88 2.34
CA PRO A 58 7.25 24.25 1.09
C PRO A 58 5.77 23.85 1.05
N LYS A 59 4.94 24.69 0.41
CA LYS A 59 3.53 24.32 0.15
C LYS A 59 3.51 23.13 -0.83
N TYR A 60 2.78 22.10 -0.49
CA TYR A 60 2.59 20.94 -1.34
C TYR A 60 1.20 20.35 -1.15
N SER A 61 0.52 20.17 -2.25
CA SER A 61 -0.78 19.51 -2.31
C SER A 61 -0.81 18.65 -3.57
N SER A 62 -1.29 17.43 -3.47
CA SER A 62 -1.53 16.56 -4.62
C SER A 62 -3.03 16.32 -4.75
N LYS A 63 -3.57 16.57 -5.93
CA LYS A 63 -4.98 16.28 -6.27
C LYS A 63 -5.16 14.86 -6.79
N LYS A 64 -4.11 14.27 -7.41
CA LYS A 64 -4.13 12.91 -7.95
C LYS A 64 -2.97 12.10 -7.36
N GLY A 65 -3.19 10.82 -7.08
CA GLY A 65 -2.16 9.91 -6.63
C GLY A 65 -1.11 9.68 -7.72
N LYS A 66 0.16 9.62 -7.31
CA LYS A 66 1.28 9.36 -8.23
C LYS A 66 1.57 7.88 -8.45
N THR A 67 0.92 7.00 -7.67
CA THR A 67 1.10 5.55 -7.80
C THR A 67 0.59 5.09 -9.18
N PRO A 68 1.42 4.39 -9.97
CA PRO A 68 0.97 3.82 -11.23
C PRO A 68 -0.18 2.84 -11.01
N VAL A 69 -1.16 2.91 -11.91
CA VAL A 69 -2.35 2.04 -11.92
C VAL A 69 -2.31 1.25 -13.22
N LEU A 70 -2.57 -0.04 -13.15
CA LEU A 70 -2.78 -0.88 -14.32
C LEU A 70 -4.19 -0.66 -14.87
N MET A 71 -4.33 -0.75 -16.18
CA MET A 71 -5.65 -0.92 -16.78
C MET A 71 -6.20 -2.30 -16.42
N ALA A 72 -7.51 -2.45 -16.40
CA ALA A 72 -8.16 -3.72 -16.04
C ALA A 72 -7.61 -4.91 -16.84
N ASP A 73 -7.42 -4.72 -18.15
CA ASP A 73 -6.90 -5.75 -19.04
C ASP A 73 -5.43 -6.08 -18.75
N GLU A 74 -4.59 -5.09 -18.43
CA GLU A 74 -3.21 -5.32 -18.03
C GLU A 74 -3.13 -6.11 -16.72
N ALA A 75 -4.00 -5.77 -15.74
CA ALA A 75 -4.06 -6.47 -14.47
C ALA A 75 -4.52 -7.92 -14.63
N ARG A 76 -5.52 -8.16 -15.49
CA ARG A 76 -6.02 -9.49 -15.83
C ARG A 76 -4.94 -10.31 -16.53
N MET A 77 -4.34 -9.76 -17.59
CA MET A 77 -3.27 -10.40 -18.35
C MET A 77 -2.10 -10.81 -17.42
N LEU A 78 -1.71 -9.95 -16.49
CA LEU A 78 -0.64 -10.26 -15.54
C LEU A 78 -1.00 -11.45 -14.64
N ILE A 79 -2.23 -11.48 -14.10
CA ILE A 79 -2.68 -12.55 -13.19
C ILE A 79 -2.82 -13.88 -13.95
N GLU A 80 -3.38 -13.86 -15.15
CA GLU A 80 -3.64 -15.05 -15.97
C GLU A 80 -2.34 -15.68 -16.52
N ALA A 81 -1.33 -14.87 -16.80
CA ALA A 81 -0.03 -15.36 -17.30
C ALA A 81 0.82 -16.04 -16.21
N ILE A 82 0.44 -15.99 -14.95
CA ILE A 82 1.19 -16.66 -13.87
C ILE A 82 1.01 -18.17 -13.99
N ASP A 83 2.10 -18.90 -14.14
CA ASP A 83 2.09 -20.37 -14.20
C ASP A 83 1.69 -21.00 -12.87
N VAL A 84 0.43 -21.37 -12.75
CA VAL A 84 -0.20 -21.96 -11.57
C VAL A 84 0.09 -23.45 -11.37
N ARG A 85 0.85 -24.07 -12.27
CA ARG A 85 1.37 -25.44 -12.08
C ARG A 85 2.48 -25.48 -11.03
N THR A 86 3.05 -24.35 -10.71
CA THR A 86 4.12 -24.22 -9.72
C THR A 86 3.58 -23.61 -8.42
N ILE A 87 4.14 -24.07 -7.29
CA ILE A 87 3.78 -23.56 -5.96
C ILE A 87 4.12 -22.06 -5.81
N VAL A 88 5.20 -21.63 -6.46
CA VAL A 88 5.64 -20.22 -6.49
C VAL A 88 4.64 -19.38 -7.29
N GLY A 89 4.14 -19.88 -8.41
CA GLY A 89 3.12 -19.19 -9.19
C GLY A 89 1.79 -19.09 -8.44
N LEU A 90 1.34 -20.15 -7.79
CA LEU A 90 0.14 -20.10 -6.93
C LEU A 90 0.27 -19.06 -5.83
N ARG A 91 1.43 -19.00 -5.14
CA ARG A 91 1.74 -17.98 -4.14
C ARG A 91 1.67 -16.57 -4.72
N ASP A 92 2.35 -16.35 -5.85
CA ASP A 92 2.44 -15.04 -6.49
C ASP A 92 1.04 -14.54 -6.91
N ARG A 93 0.22 -15.43 -7.50
CA ARG A 93 -1.17 -15.14 -7.90
C ARG A 93 -2.03 -14.79 -6.67
N ALA A 94 -1.93 -15.56 -5.58
CA ALA A 94 -2.67 -15.31 -4.36
C ALA A 94 -2.27 -13.98 -3.71
N LEU A 95 -0.99 -13.63 -3.66
CA LEU A 95 -0.51 -12.37 -3.09
C LEU A 95 -0.97 -11.16 -3.93
N ILE A 96 -0.87 -11.23 -5.25
CA ILE A 96 -1.34 -10.18 -6.14
C ILE A 96 -2.85 -10.02 -6.03
N GLY A 97 -3.60 -11.12 -6.06
CA GLY A 97 -5.05 -11.13 -5.87
C GLY A 97 -5.46 -10.52 -4.53
N LEU A 98 -4.76 -10.86 -3.44
CA LEU A 98 -5.02 -10.26 -2.14
C LEU A 98 -4.88 -8.73 -2.17
N MET A 99 -3.80 -8.21 -2.75
CA MET A 99 -3.59 -6.76 -2.83
C MET A 99 -4.61 -6.04 -3.72
N VAL A 100 -5.10 -6.70 -4.78
CA VAL A 100 -6.12 -6.13 -5.67
C VAL A 100 -7.50 -6.13 -5.02
N TYR A 101 -7.95 -7.30 -4.52
CA TYR A 101 -9.33 -7.48 -4.07
C TYR A 101 -9.61 -6.98 -2.65
N THR A 102 -8.57 -6.83 -1.83
CA THR A 102 -8.71 -6.31 -0.46
C THR A 102 -8.10 -4.94 -0.27
N PHE A 103 -7.47 -4.40 -1.30
CA PHE A 103 -6.69 -3.17 -1.22
C PHE A 103 -5.59 -3.21 -0.13
N ALA A 104 -5.10 -4.41 0.20
CA ALA A 104 -4.10 -4.59 1.25
C ALA A 104 -2.80 -3.84 0.96
N ARG A 105 -2.22 -3.24 2.00
CA ARG A 105 -0.82 -2.79 1.94
C ARG A 105 0.08 -4.02 1.94
N ILE A 106 1.17 -3.96 1.17
CA ILE A 106 2.11 -5.09 1.08
C ILE A 106 2.61 -5.56 2.45
N GLY A 107 2.87 -4.64 3.38
CA GLY A 107 3.29 -4.98 4.74
C GLY A 107 2.23 -5.77 5.49
N ALA A 108 0.95 -5.40 5.38
CA ALA A 108 -0.16 -6.11 5.99
C ALA A 108 -0.38 -7.49 5.36
N ALA A 109 -0.28 -7.58 4.03
CA ALA A 109 -0.38 -8.85 3.31
C ALA A 109 0.72 -9.84 3.70
N LEU A 110 1.98 -9.38 3.79
CA LEU A 110 3.11 -10.23 4.13
C LEU A 110 3.21 -10.59 5.62
N ALA A 111 2.51 -9.85 6.49
CA ALA A 111 2.41 -10.16 7.91
C ALA A 111 1.32 -11.22 8.21
N MET A 112 0.50 -11.60 7.22
CA MET A 112 -0.53 -12.61 7.41
C MET A 112 0.04 -13.97 7.75
N GLN A 113 -0.65 -14.64 8.65
CA GLN A 113 -0.47 -16.05 9.01
C GLN A 113 -1.52 -16.91 8.32
N VAL A 114 -1.32 -18.21 8.32
CA VAL A 114 -2.27 -19.14 7.67
C VAL A 114 -3.67 -19.05 8.33
N GLU A 115 -3.73 -18.87 9.64
CA GLU A 115 -4.99 -18.70 10.40
C GLU A 115 -5.74 -17.39 10.11
N ASP A 116 -5.12 -16.46 9.39
CA ASP A 116 -5.77 -15.22 8.94
C ASP A 116 -6.65 -15.40 7.70
N VAL A 117 -6.61 -16.58 7.10
CA VAL A 117 -7.56 -17.04 6.09
C VAL A 117 -8.52 -18.03 6.77
N TYR A 118 -9.76 -17.63 6.99
CA TYR A 118 -10.70 -18.42 7.78
C TYR A 118 -12.12 -18.37 7.21
N ILE A 119 -12.93 -19.33 7.58
CA ILE A 119 -14.34 -19.40 7.18
C ILE A 119 -15.20 -18.76 8.27
N GLN A 120 -16.04 -17.79 7.86
CA GLN A 120 -17.08 -17.22 8.71
C GLN A 120 -18.42 -17.32 7.99
N GLY A 121 -19.32 -18.09 8.58
CA GLY A 121 -20.58 -18.47 7.93
C GLY A 121 -20.31 -19.33 6.69
N ARG A 122 -20.69 -18.83 5.51
CA ARG A 122 -20.51 -19.54 4.23
C ARG A 122 -19.43 -18.91 3.35
N ARG A 123 -18.60 -18.02 3.88
CA ARG A 123 -17.62 -17.24 3.11
C ARG A 123 -16.24 -17.32 3.74
N THR A 124 -15.23 -17.31 2.89
CA THR A 124 -13.85 -17.10 3.33
C THR A 124 -13.62 -15.63 3.63
N TRP A 125 -12.95 -15.40 4.73
CA TRP A 125 -12.53 -14.08 5.20
C TRP A 125 -11.02 -14.04 5.31
N VAL A 126 -10.48 -12.84 5.16
CA VAL A 126 -9.08 -12.55 5.44
C VAL A 126 -8.95 -11.49 6.52
N ARG A 127 -7.94 -11.64 7.37
CA ARG A 127 -7.58 -10.69 8.42
C ARG A 127 -6.22 -10.10 8.11
N LEU A 128 -6.17 -8.79 7.91
CA LEU A 128 -4.96 -8.04 7.60
C LEU A 128 -4.40 -7.42 8.88
N HIS A 129 -3.08 -7.52 9.06
CA HIS A 129 -2.35 -6.93 10.19
C HIS A 129 -1.83 -5.54 9.78
N GLU A 130 -2.63 -4.50 10.04
CA GLU A 130 -2.32 -3.13 9.69
C GLU A 130 -1.37 -2.47 10.71
N LYS A 131 -0.91 -1.26 10.39
CA LYS A 131 -0.02 -0.51 11.28
C LYS A 131 -0.62 -0.34 12.68
N ASN A 132 0.25 -0.25 13.70
CA ASN A 132 -0.11 -0.06 15.10
C ASN A 132 -0.97 -1.20 15.70
N GLY A 133 -0.83 -2.43 15.19
CA GLY A 133 -1.55 -3.60 15.70
C GLY A 133 -3.04 -3.64 15.36
N LYS A 134 -3.52 -2.75 14.50
CA LYS A 134 -4.93 -2.77 14.05
C LYS A 134 -5.16 -3.98 13.15
N LEU A 135 -6.22 -4.73 13.44
CA LEU A 135 -6.69 -5.82 12.60
C LEU A 135 -7.82 -5.31 11.70
N HIS A 136 -7.77 -5.70 10.43
CA HIS A 136 -8.79 -5.37 9.45
C HIS A 136 -9.24 -6.65 8.75
N ALA A 137 -10.50 -7.05 8.98
CA ALA A 137 -11.07 -8.26 8.41
C ALA A 137 -12.10 -7.91 7.33
N MET A 138 -12.12 -8.71 6.26
CA MET A 138 -13.07 -8.56 5.17
C MET A 138 -13.34 -9.89 4.46
N PRO A 139 -14.51 -10.05 3.83
CA PRO A 139 -14.81 -11.23 3.03
C PRO A 139 -13.97 -11.26 1.75
N CYS A 140 -13.61 -12.46 1.31
CA CYS A 140 -12.90 -12.65 0.05
C CYS A 140 -13.84 -12.47 -1.16
N HIS A 141 -13.31 -11.84 -2.21
CA HIS A 141 -13.85 -11.97 -3.55
C HIS A 141 -13.70 -13.43 -4.02
N HIS A 142 -14.61 -13.96 -4.83
CA HIS A 142 -14.58 -15.37 -5.25
C HIS A 142 -13.25 -15.79 -5.90
N ASN A 143 -12.67 -14.96 -6.75
CA ASN A 143 -11.35 -15.23 -7.33
C ASN A 143 -10.24 -15.29 -6.27
N LEU A 144 -10.28 -14.39 -5.28
CA LEU A 144 -9.30 -14.41 -4.19
C LEU A 144 -9.43 -15.66 -3.34
N ASP A 145 -10.64 -16.06 -3.06
CA ASP A 145 -10.96 -17.30 -2.34
C ASP A 145 -10.34 -18.52 -3.04
N GLU A 146 -10.56 -18.65 -4.35
CA GLU A 146 -9.95 -19.69 -5.18
C GLU A 146 -8.42 -19.65 -5.12
N TYR A 147 -7.82 -18.47 -5.29
CA TYR A 147 -6.37 -18.32 -5.33
C TYR A 147 -5.70 -18.68 -4.01
N LEU A 148 -6.30 -18.26 -2.89
CA LEU A 148 -5.79 -18.56 -1.56
C LEU A 148 -5.90 -20.07 -1.25
N HIS A 149 -7.05 -20.68 -1.51
CA HIS A 149 -7.25 -22.10 -1.27
C HIS A 149 -6.33 -22.98 -2.13
N ALA A 150 -6.20 -22.66 -3.42
CA ALA A 150 -5.29 -23.38 -4.31
C ALA A 150 -3.83 -23.30 -3.80
N TYR A 151 -3.40 -22.12 -3.37
CA TYR A 151 -2.05 -21.91 -2.82
C TYR A 151 -1.86 -22.66 -1.49
N ILE A 152 -2.76 -22.47 -0.52
CA ILE A 152 -2.67 -23.09 0.82
C ILE A 152 -2.63 -24.63 0.69
N LYS A 153 -3.50 -25.20 -0.15
CA LYS A 153 -3.56 -26.65 -0.41
C LYS A 153 -2.27 -27.16 -1.04
N ALA A 154 -1.81 -26.53 -2.11
CA ALA A 154 -0.59 -26.94 -2.84
C ALA A 154 0.68 -26.81 -1.99
N ALA A 155 0.75 -25.77 -1.16
CA ALA A 155 1.87 -25.51 -0.26
C ALA A 155 1.78 -26.28 1.07
N GLN A 156 0.71 -27.08 1.28
CA GLN A 156 0.46 -27.84 2.51
C GLN A 156 0.61 -26.98 3.77
N LEU A 157 0.03 -25.78 3.76
CA LEU A 157 0.09 -24.84 4.88
C LEU A 157 -0.94 -25.25 5.94
N THR A 158 -0.53 -26.06 6.92
CA THR A 158 -1.40 -26.58 7.99
C THR A 158 -1.20 -25.88 9.32
N GLU A 159 -0.03 -25.26 9.55
CA GLU A 159 0.30 -24.60 10.79
C GLU A 159 -0.25 -23.18 10.82
N GLY A 160 -1.29 -22.93 11.64
CA GLY A 160 -2.02 -21.67 11.69
C GLY A 160 -1.16 -20.43 11.89
N LYS A 161 -0.22 -20.48 12.85
CA LYS A 161 0.67 -19.34 13.17
C LYS A 161 1.89 -19.20 12.26
N SER A 162 2.01 -20.04 11.24
CA SER A 162 3.09 -19.91 10.26
C SER A 162 2.79 -18.85 9.22
N PRO A 163 3.82 -18.25 8.59
CA PRO A 163 3.62 -17.23 7.56
C PRO A 163 2.81 -17.78 6.39
N LEU A 164 1.79 -17.02 5.95
CA LEU A 164 0.99 -17.36 4.78
C LEU A 164 1.83 -17.25 3.51
N PHE A 165 2.46 -16.09 3.27
CA PHE A 165 3.29 -15.88 2.09
C PHE A 165 4.76 -16.10 2.41
N ARG A 166 5.28 -17.23 1.93
CA ARG A 166 6.66 -17.68 2.23
C ARG A 166 7.62 -17.33 1.11
N THR A 167 8.87 -17.02 1.48
CA THR A 167 9.94 -16.81 0.50
C THR A 167 10.36 -18.12 -0.18
N MET A 168 11.02 -18.02 -1.32
CA MET A 168 11.54 -19.17 -2.05
C MET A 168 12.88 -19.60 -1.46
N GLN A 169 13.14 -20.90 -1.42
CA GLN A 169 14.42 -21.48 -0.99
C GLN A 169 15.40 -21.48 -2.16
N GLY A 170 16.15 -20.40 -2.30
CA GLY A 170 17.09 -20.24 -3.41
C GLY A 170 16.40 -20.31 -4.77
N ARG A 171 16.97 -21.07 -5.73
CA ARG A 171 16.40 -21.32 -7.07
C ARG A 171 15.71 -22.68 -7.18
N THR A 172 15.33 -23.30 -6.08
CA THR A 172 14.82 -24.68 -6.07
C THR A 172 13.36 -24.81 -6.47
N GLY A 173 12.62 -23.71 -6.60
CA GLY A 173 11.17 -23.72 -6.82
C GLY A 173 10.37 -24.12 -5.55
N LYS A 174 11.03 -24.42 -4.44
CA LYS A 174 10.38 -24.77 -3.15
C LYS A 174 10.26 -23.56 -2.25
N LEU A 175 9.21 -23.52 -1.43
CA LEU A 175 9.02 -22.49 -0.42
C LEU A 175 9.81 -22.83 0.84
N SER A 176 10.36 -21.79 1.49
CA SER A 176 10.98 -21.91 2.82
C SER A 176 9.92 -21.75 3.92
N GLY A 177 10.30 -21.95 5.19
CA GLY A 177 9.45 -21.61 6.33
C GLY A 177 9.44 -20.10 6.69
N LYS A 178 10.21 -19.25 5.98
CA LYS A 178 10.37 -17.83 6.30
C LYS A 178 9.36 -16.97 5.54
N PRO A 179 8.87 -15.87 6.13
CA PRO A 179 7.97 -14.94 5.43
C PRO A 179 8.69 -14.27 4.25
N MET A 180 7.95 -13.97 3.18
CA MET A 180 8.43 -13.19 2.06
C MET A 180 8.70 -11.74 2.50
N THR A 181 9.80 -11.15 2.03
CA THR A 181 10.11 -9.75 2.29
C THR A 181 9.42 -8.81 1.29
N GLN A 182 9.26 -7.53 1.66
CA GLN A 182 8.72 -6.53 0.72
C GLN A 182 9.59 -6.35 -0.53
N VAL A 183 10.91 -6.56 -0.38
CA VAL A 183 11.86 -6.50 -1.50
C VAL A 183 11.66 -7.68 -2.45
N ASP A 184 11.44 -8.88 -1.91
CA ASP A 184 11.17 -10.07 -2.73
C ASP A 184 9.83 -9.95 -3.45
N ALA A 185 8.81 -9.44 -2.78
CA ALA A 185 7.52 -9.14 -3.38
C ALA A 185 7.66 -8.12 -4.52
N TYR A 186 8.42 -7.03 -4.31
CA TYR A 186 8.69 -6.04 -5.35
C TYR A 186 9.40 -6.66 -6.56
N ARG A 187 10.45 -7.47 -6.32
CA ARG A 187 11.18 -8.17 -7.39
C ARG A 187 10.27 -9.14 -8.14
N MET A 188 9.42 -9.86 -7.43
CA MET A 188 8.43 -10.76 -8.02
C MET A 188 7.47 -9.99 -8.93
N ILE A 189 6.87 -8.90 -8.46
CA ILE A 189 5.96 -8.05 -9.24
C ILE A 189 6.64 -7.53 -10.51
N ARG A 190 7.87 -7.03 -10.39
CA ARG A 190 8.65 -6.52 -11.53
C ARG A 190 8.91 -7.62 -12.59
N ARG A 191 9.23 -8.82 -12.15
CA ARG A 191 9.42 -9.97 -13.04
C ARG A 191 8.12 -10.33 -13.74
N ARG A 192 7.01 -10.50 -13.00
CA ARG A 192 5.69 -10.84 -13.59
C ARG A 192 5.22 -9.79 -14.59
N ALA A 193 5.46 -8.51 -14.30
CA ALA A 193 5.15 -7.44 -15.25
C ALA A 193 5.99 -7.52 -16.53
N ALA A 194 7.28 -7.84 -16.40
CA ALA A 194 8.17 -8.00 -17.54
C ALA A 194 7.80 -9.22 -18.39
N ASP A 195 7.41 -10.34 -17.77
CA ASP A 195 7.01 -11.58 -18.44
C ASP A 195 5.85 -11.36 -19.43
N VAL A 196 4.98 -10.38 -19.17
CA VAL A 196 3.83 -10.02 -20.02
C VAL A 196 3.99 -8.69 -20.77
N GLY A 197 5.18 -8.10 -20.77
CA GLY A 197 5.48 -6.89 -21.52
C GLY A 197 4.85 -5.59 -20.96
N ILE A 198 4.40 -5.56 -19.71
CA ILE A 198 3.88 -4.35 -19.09
C ILE A 198 4.98 -3.32 -18.92
N ARG A 199 4.86 -2.18 -19.63
CA ARG A 199 5.85 -1.09 -19.64
C ARG A 199 5.71 -0.17 -18.42
N THR A 200 4.52 -0.09 -17.83
CA THR A 200 4.23 0.70 -16.63
C THR A 200 5.13 0.26 -15.48
N LYS A 201 5.85 1.21 -14.87
CA LYS A 201 6.72 0.92 -13.71
C LYS A 201 5.89 0.65 -12.46
N ILE A 202 5.32 -0.55 -12.36
CA ILE A 202 4.53 -0.97 -11.21
C ILE A 202 5.40 -1.48 -10.05
N GLY A 203 4.82 -1.46 -8.85
CA GLY A 203 5.43 -1.96 -7.62
C GLY A 203 4.36 -2.38 -6.61
N ASN A 204 4.78 -2.61 -5.39
CA ASN A 204 3.91 -3.17 -4.32
C ASN A 204 2.59 -2.39 -4.11
N HIS A 205 2.58 -1.07 -4.29
CA HIS A 205 1.38 -0.26 -4.10
C HIS A 205 0.48 -0.16 -5.35
N SER A 206 0.97 -0.58 -6.51
CA SER A 206 0.22 -0.46 -7.77
C SER A 206 -1.05 -1.30 -7.77
N PHE A 207 -1.01 -2.51 -7.22
CA PHE A 207 -2.19 -3.39 -7.16
C PHE A 207 -3.29 -2.85 -6.25
N ARG A 208 -2.92 -2.29 -5.10
CA ARG A 208 -3.87 -1.57 -4.24
C ARG A 208 -4.49 -0.38 -4.98
N ALA A 209 -3.67 0.41 -5.66
CA ALA A 209 -4.13 1.55 -6.45
C ALA A 209 -5.05 1.10 -7.60
N THR A 210 -4.70 0.00 -8.29
CA THR A 210 -5.53 -0.61 -9.33
C THR A 210 -6.87 -1.07 -8.78
N GLY A 211 -6.88 -1.83 -7.68
CA GLY A 211 -8.12 -2.32 -7.07
C GLY A 211 -9.06 -1.19 -6.65
N ILE A 212 -8.55 -0.17 -5.95
CA ILE A 212 -9.36 1.00 -5.55
C ILE A 212 -9.91 1.73 -6.78
N THR A 213 -9.05 1.98 -7.79
CA THR A 213 -9.45 2.69 -9.02
C THR A 213 -10.54 1.93 -9.77
N GLU A 214 -10.39 0.61 -9.94
CA GLU A 214 -11.38 -0.22 -10.64
C GLU A 214 -12.68 -0.33 -9.85
N TYR A 215 -12.63 -0.46 -8.53
CA TYR A 215 -13.82 -0.44 -7.69
C TYR A 215 -14.63 0.86 -7.87
N LEU A 216 -13.95 2.01 -7.86
CA LEU A 216 -14.59 3.31 -8.04
C LEU A 216 -15.13 3.50 -9.47
N ARG A 217 -14.42 3.03 -10.50
CA ARG A 217 -14.86 3.06 -11.91
C ARG A 217 -16.15 2.27 -12.14
N HIS A 218 -16.31 1.17 -11.42
CA HIS A 218 -17.52 0.34 -11.48
C HIS A 218 -18.64 0.79 -10.54
N GLY A 219 -18.65 2.06 -10.16
CA GLY A 219 -19.72 2.65 -9.35
C GLY A 219 -19.61 2.42 -7.85
N GLY A 220 -18.48 1.89 -7.38
CA GLY A 220 -18.22 1.74 -5.94
C GLY A 220 -18.23 3.08 -5.22
N LYS A 221 -18.75 3.11 -3.99
CA LYS A 221 -18.81 4.30 -3.15
C LYS A 221 -17.44 4.61 -2.54
N LEU A 222 -17.07 5.91 -2.50
CA LEU A 222 -15.78 6.35 -1.98
C LEU A 222 -15.58 5.98 -0.51
N GLU A 223 -16.64 6.06 0.30
CA GLU A 223 -16.63 5.74 1.72
C GLU A 223 -16.37 4.24 1.96
N ILE A 224 -16.95 3.39 1.12
CA ILE A 224 -16.72 1.94 1.18
C ILE A 224 -15.28 1.62 0.73
N ALA A 225 -14.80 2.27 -0.34
CA ALA A 225 -13.40 2.13 -0.75
C ALA A 225 -12.44 2.58 0.35
N GLN A 226 -12.75 3.66 1.08
CA GLN A 226 -11.99 4.13 2.24
C GLN A 226 -11.96 3.07 3.34
N GLN A 227 -13.11 2.49 3.67
CA GLN A 227 -13.24 1.45 4.68
C GLN A 227 -12.45 0.20 4.28
N MET A 228 -12.62 -0.32 3.06
CA MET A 228 -11.87 -1.47 2.55
C MET A 228 -10.36 -1.22 2.55
N ALA A 229 -9.93 -0.02 2.17
CA ALA A 229 -8.54 0.36 2.16
C ALA A 229 -7.97 0.68 3.56
N ASN A 230 -8.80 0.70 4.60
CA ASN A 230 -8.42 1.14 5.94
C ASN A 230 -7.63 2.48 5.90
N HIS A 231 -8.19 3.48 5.18
CA HIS A 231 -7.66 4.84 5.14
C HIS A 231 -8.30 5.69 6.23
N GLU A 232 -7.48 6.38 7.03
CA GLU A 232 -7.95 7.28 8.07
C GLU A 232 -8.70 8.51 7.51
N SER A 233 -8.43 8.87 6.24
CA SER A 233 -9.02 10.04 5.59
C SER A 233 -9.55 9.69 4.20
N ALA A 234 -10.77 10.14 3.89
CA ALA A 234 -11.37 10.06 2.57
C ALA A 234 -10.50 10.76 1.49
N ARG A 235 -9.76 11.81 1.87
CA ARG A 235 -8.81 12.49 0.98
C ARG A 235 -7.75 11.51 0.44
N THR A 236 -7.28 10.57 1.26
CA THR A 236 -6.31 9.57 0.81
C THR A 236 -6.92 8.64 -0.24
N THR A 237 -8.17 8.22 -0.05
CA THR A 237 -8.90 7.40 -1.04
C THR A 237 -9.18 8.19 -2.31
N GLY A 238 -9.54 9.46 -2.20
CA GLY A 238 -9.77 10.36 -3.34
C GLY A 238 -8.56 10.52 -4.26
N LEU A 239 -7.32 10.31 -3.76
CA LEU A 239 -6.12 10.29 -4.62
C LEU A 239 -6.13 9.14 -5.65
N TYR A 240 -6.89 8.08 -5.41
CA TYR A 240 -7.06 6.93 -6.31
C TYR A 240 -8.29 7.06 -7.20
N ASP A 241 -9.15 8.04 -6.97
CA ASP A 241 -10.27 8.31 -7.85
C ASP A 241 -9.76 8.82 -9.20
N ARG A 242 -9.91 8.00 -10.21
CA ARG A 242 -9.50 8.27 -11.59
C ARG A 242 -10.70 8.49 -12.50
N ARG A 243 -11.91 8.56 -11.93
CA ARG A 243 -13.09 8.97 -12.70
C ARG A 243 -12.84 10.36 -13.27
N THR A 244 -13.31 10.58 -14.48
CA THR A 244 -13.16 11.89 -15.13
C THR A 244 -13.89 12.94 -14.30
N ASP A 245 -13.27 14.11 -14.10
CA ASP A 245 -13.88 15.28 -13.41
C ASP A 245 -15.06 15.86 -14.21
N GLN A 246 -15.51 15.20 -15.28
CA GLN A 246 -16.68 15.57 -16.05
C GLN A 246 -17.92 15.09 -15.32
N VAL A 247 -18.74 16.03 -14.89
CA VAL A 247 -20.09 15.74 -14.40
C VAL A 247 -20.88 15.18 -15.59
N SER A 248 -21.35 13.94 -15.46
CA SER A 248 -22.18 13.34 -16.50
C SER A 248 -23.58 13.97 -16.48
N LEU A 249 -24.27 13.92 -17.63
CA LEU A 249 -25.66 14.34 -17.70
C LEU A 249 -26.53 13.59 -16.68
N ASP A 250 -26.29 12.29 -16.51
CA ASP A 250 -27.00 11.45 -15.54
C ASP A 250 -26.87 11.96 -14.09
N GLU A 251 -25.71 12.54 -13.73
CA GLU A 251 -25.55 13.14 -12.41
C GLU A 251 -26.33 14.46 -12.27
N VAL A 252 -26.41 15.25 -13.33
CA VAL A 252 -27.21 16.49 -13.33
C VAL A 252 -28.71 16.18 -13.28
N GLU A 253 -29.15 15.14 -13.99
CA GLU A 253 -30.55 14.69 -14.03
C GLU A 253 -31.05 14.12 -12.69
N ARG A 254 -30.16 13.86 -11.74
CA ARG A 254 -30.55 13.48 -10.36
C ARG A 254 -31.09 14.64 -9.54
N ILE A 255 -30.97 15.87 -10.03
CA ILE A 255 -31.54 17.04 -9.37
C ILE A 255 -33.03 17.10 -9.75
N VAL A 256 -33.88 16.66 -8.81
CA VAL A 256 -35.35 16.74 -8.95
C VAL A 256 -35.83 17.98 -8.19
N ILE A 257 -36.34 18.99 -8.91
CA ILE A 257 -36.90 20.20 -8.34
C ILE A 257 -38.40 20.23 -8.67
#